data_d123b8aa19d01933dd9fff2d40487b1a
#
_entry.id   d123b8aa19d01933dd9fff2d40487b1a
#
_cell.length_a   1.000
_cell.length_b   1.000
_cell.length_c   1.000
_cell.angle_alpha   90.00
_cell.angle_beta   90.00
_cell.angle_gamma   90.00
#
_symmetry.space_group_name_H-M   'P 1'
#
loop_
_entity.id
_entity.type
_entity.pdbx_description
1 polymer ?
#
loop_
_entity_poly.entity_id
_entity_poly.type
_entity_poly.pdbx_seq_one_letter_code
_entity_poly.pdbx_strand_id
1 'polypeptide(L)'
;MNVSIEIGLLVSAFLIFCSILMSKTGYRFGIPTLLMFLLAGMLFGTDGLGIQFDDVSVAQHIGMVALCIILFTGGMDTKMEDIRPVLSPGVMLATSGVFLTTLFCGLFVYWVSGWQLHTGVGFTLIGSLLLAATMSSTDSASVFNILRSQQINLKHNLKPMLELESGSNDPMAYLLTIILIQCLQAGGVSGWEILWSFLLQFVVGIAGGYLLGRLSVWLINRVGLKNAELYSIMVLCFIFIIYCSVYLLKGNGYLAVYIAGMVIGNSRLFKKKEIGTFLDGMTWLLQIVMFLMLGLLVNPHEMLPVMLTAVLVSVFTYTTLFRSRLYDLCGPSA
;
A
#
# COMPACT_ATOMS: atom_id res chain seq x y z
N MET A 1 1.62 19.54 27.55
CA MET A 1 0.54 20.53 27.40
C MET A 1 -0.70 19.76 26.94
N ASN A 2 -1.79 19.75 27.72
CA ASN A 2 -3.06 19.19 27.22
C ASN A 2 -3.54 20.13 26.12
N VAL A 3 -3.27 19.79 24.87
CA VAL A 3 -3.83 20.49 23.71
C VAL A 3 -5.33 20.26 23.76
N SER A 4 -6.13 21.34 23.79
CA SER A 4 -7.57 21.17 23.77
C SER A 4 -7.99 20.49 22.45
N ILE A 5 -9.06 19.71 22.48
CA ILE A 5 -9.54 18.97 21.31
C ILE A 5 -9.80 19.95 20.13
N GLU A 6 -10.27 21.16 20.45
CA GLU A 6 -10.54 22.20 19.45
C GLU A 6 -9.27 22.67 18.72
N ILE A 7 -8.16 22.83 19.45
CA ILE A 7 -6.86 23.18 18.85
C ILE A 7 -6.37 22.03 17.96
N GLY A 8 -6.49 20.78 18.43
CA GLY A 8 -6.13 19.60 17.64
C GLY A 8 -6.92 19.51 16.32
N LEU A 9 -8.23 19.73 16.38
CA LEU A 9 -9.09 19.75 15.20
C LEU A 9 -8.75 20.92 14.25
N LEU A 10 -8.47 22.11 14.79
CA LEU A 10 -8.08 23.28 13.98
C LEU A 10 -6.75 23.01 13.25
N VAL A 11 -5.76 22.49 13.96
CA VAL A 11 -4.44 22.16 13.38
C VAL A 11 -4.58 21.08 12.32
N SER A 12 -5.31 20.01 12.58
CA SER A 12 -5.51 18.92 11.60
C SER A 12 -6.23 19.42 10.34
N ALA A 13 -7.29 20.22 10.48
CA ALA A 13 -8.02 20.81 9.36
C ALA A 13 -7.11 21.75 8.54
N PHE A 14 -6.32 22.59 9.21
CA PHE A 14 -5.37 23.48 8.56
C PHE A 14 -4.26 22.72 7.81
N LEU A 15 -3.72 21.65 8.40
CA LEU A 15 -2.72 20.81 7.77
C LEU A 15 -3.25 20.15 6.48
N ILE A 16 -4.45 19.57 6.53
CA ILE A 16 -5.11 18.98 5.36
C ILE A 16 -5.34 20.06 4.29
N PHE A 17 -5.85 21.22 4.67
CA PHE A 17 -6.09 22.32 3.74
C PHE A 17 -4.79 22.80 3.05
N CYS A 18 -3.72 23.02 3.81
CA CYS A 18 -2.41 23.40 3.27
C CYS A 18 -1.86 22.32 2.33
N SER A 19 -2.00 21.04 2.70
CA SER A 19 -1.56 19.92 1.87
C SER A 19 -2.25 19.88 0.51
N ILE A 20 -3.56 20.12 0.49
CA ILE A 20 -4.34 20.22 -0.75
C ILE A 20 -3.86 21.39 -1.63
N LEU A 21 -3.57 22.55 -1.04
CA LEU A 21 -3.04 23.70 -1.79
C LEU A 21 -1.63 23.42 -2.33
N MET A 22 -0.77 22.78 -1.55
CA MET A 22 0.57 22.38 -1.97
C MET A 22 0.52 21.37 -3.14
N SER A 23 -0.41 20.44 -3.11
CA SER A 23 -0.57 19.44 -4.19
C SER A 23 -0.88 20.10 -5.54
N LYS A 24 -1.70 21.16 -5.54
CA LYS A 24 -1.99 21.95 -6.75
C LYS A 24 -0.72 22.56 -7.36
N THR A 25 0.21 22.99 -6.51
CA THR A 25 1.49 23.56 -6.95
C THR A 25 2.42 22.46 -7.45
N GLY A 26 2.51 21.34 -6.75
CA GLY A 26 3.35 20.18 -7.14
C GLY A 26 2.97 19.61 -8.50
N TYR A 27 1.68 19.58 -8.82
CA TYR A 27 1.19 19.12 -10.13
C TYR A 27 1.79 19.91 -11.30
N ARG A 28 2.03 21.23 -11.14
CA ARG A 28 2.66 22.07 -12.17
C ARG A 28 4.14 21.70 -12.43
N PHE A 29 4.81 21.13 -11.45
CA PHE A 29 6.20 20.72 -11.54
C PHE A 29 6.37 19.21 -11.82
N GLY A 30 5.27 18.49 -12.07
CA GLY A 30 5.30 17.05 -12.32
C GLY A 30 5.65 16.21 -11.07
N ILE A 31 5.54 16.79 -9.87
CA ILE A 31 5.82 16.08 -8.60
C ILE A 31 4.56 15.28 -8.23
N PRO A 32 4.69 13.97 -7.89
CA PRO A 32 3.57 13.17 -7.42
C PRO A 32 2.88 13.81 -6.20
N THR A 33 1.55 13.87 -6.24
CA THR A 33 0.74 14.53 -5.21
C THR A 33 0.99 13.99 -3.80
N LEU A 34 1.21 12.68 -3.67
CA LEU A 34 1.45 12.02 -2.37
C LEU A 34 2.78 12.47 -1.74
N LEU A 35 3.82 12.72 -2.56
CA LEU A 35 5.06 13.30 -2.06
C LEU A 35 4.86 14.73 -1.53
N MET A 36 3.94 15.50 -2.10
CA MET A 36 3.62 16.83 -1.59
C MET A 36 2.96 16.76 -0.20
N PHE A 37 2.13 15.75 0.05
CA PHE A 37 1.54 15.54 1.38
C PHE A 37 2.61 15.13 2.41
N LEU A 38 3.54 14.26 2.03
CA LEU A 38 4.68 13.88 2.85
C LEU A 38 5.56 15.09 3.19
N LEU A 39 5.92 15.87 2.18
CA LEU A 39 6.70 17.11 2.37
C LEU A 39 5.96 18.13 3.25
N ALA A 40 4.65 18.26 3.09
CA ALA A 40 3.84 19.10 3.98
C ALA A 40 3.98 18.60 5.45
N GLY A 41 3.83 17.29 5.69
CA GLY A 41 4.03 16.71 7.01
C GLY A 41 5.42 17.03 7.60
N MET A 42 6.49 16.88 6.81
CA MET A 42 7.85 17.22 7.24
C MET A 42 8.02 18.70 7.58
N LEU A 43 7.42 19.61 6.78
CA LEU A 43 7.48 21.05 7.02
C LEU A 43 6.76 21.47 8.30
N PHE A 44 5.68 20.79 8.64
CA PHE A 44 4.94 21.05 9.88
C PHE A 44 5.45 20.26 11.07
N GLY A 45 6.25 19.21 10.85
CA GLY A 45 6.80 18.33 11.88
C GLY A 45 7.82 19.00 12.83
N THR A 46 8.48 18.20 13.63
CA THR A 46 9.41 18.62 14.70
C THR A 46 10.52 19.53 14.21
N ASP A 47 11.11 19.22 13.06
CA ASP A 47 12.22 20.00 12.47
C ASP A 47 11.75 21.27 11.74
N GLY A 48 10.45 21.37 11.41
CA GLY A 48 9.87 22.52 10.70
C GLY A 48 9.16 23.48 11.65
N LEU A 49 7.84 23.41 11.73
CA LEU A 49 7.01 24.28 12.58
C LEU A 49 6.83 23.75 14.01
N GLY A 50 7.46 22.62 14.37
CA GLY A 50 7.53 22.10 15.73
C GLY A 50 6.28 21.32 16.19
N ILE A 51 5.45 20.82 15.28
CA ILE A 51 4.35 19.91 15.64
C ILE A 51 4.94 18.54 15.97
N GLN A 52 4.86 18.17 17.25
CA GLN A 52 5.32 16.87 17.72
C GLN A 52 4.19 15.84 17.55
N PHE A 53 4.45 14.82 16.74
CA PHE A 53 3.59 13.66 16.57
C PHE A 53 4.46 12.39 16.64
N ASP A 54 4.55 11.80 17.85
CA ASP A 54 5.45 10.67 18.13
C ASP A 54 4.68 9.37 18.39
N ASP A 55 3.35 9.38 18.25
CA ASP A 55 2.52 8.21 18.54
C ASP A 55 2.46 7.25 17.35
N VAL A 56 3.44 6.33 17.32
CA VAL A 56 3.52 5.27 16.29
C VAL A 56 2.30 4.35 16.31
N SER A 57 1.65 4.15 17.49
CA SER A 57 0.47 3.29 17.61
C SER A 57 -0.74 3.91 16.91
N VAL A 58 -0.96 5.21 17.11
CA VAL A 58 -2.02 5.94 16.38
C VAL A 58 -1.74 5.91 14.88
N ALA A 59 -0.48 6.15 14.47
CA ALA A 59 -0.08 6.06 13.08
C ALA A 59 -0.38 4.69 12.45
N GLN A 60 -0.06 3.61 13.18
CA GLN A 60 -0.32 2.24 12.74
C GLN A 60 -1.82 1.97 12.56
N HIS A 61 -2.67 2.41 13.51
CA HIS A 61 -4.12 2.18 13.40
C HIS A 61 -4.75 2.98 12.24
N ILE A 62 -4.34 4.23 12.07
CA ILE A 62 -4.80 5.05 10.93
C ILE A 62 -4.33 4.43 9.61
N GLY A 63 -3.06 4.01 9.54
CA GLY A 63 -2.51 3.33 8.37
C GLY A 63 -3.26 2.04 8.03
N MET A 64 -3.63 1.24 9.05
CA MET A 64 -4.42 0.02 8.87
C MET A 64 -5.79 0.31 8.24
N VAL A 65 -6.52 1.28 8.79
CA VAL A 65 -7.83 1.69 8.25
C VAL A 65 -7.69 2.24 6.83
N ALA A 66 -6.70 3.09 6.60
CA ALA A 66 -6.43 3.67 5.29
C ALA A 66 -6.11 2.59 4.25
N LEU A 67 -5.20 1.67 4.57
CA LEU A 67 -4.78 0.61 3.66
C LEU A 67 -5.94 -0.33 3.30
N CYS A 68 -6.84 -0.66 4.25
CA CYS A 68 -8.03 -1.46 3.95
C CYS A 68 -8.91 -0.78 2.88
N ILE A 69 -9.18 0.52 3.03
CA ILE A 69 -10.06 1.25 2.09
C ILE A 69 -9.37 1.44 0.75
N ILE A 70 -8.09 1.82 0.74
CA ILE A 70 -7.28 2.01 -0.48
C ILE A 70 -7.21 0.72 -1.30
N LEU A 71 -6.86 -0.40 -0.66
CA LEU A 71 -6.77 -1.70 -1.34
C LEU A 71 -8.12 -2.18 -1.85
N PHE A 72 -9.19 -1.99 -1.08
CA PHE A 72 -10.53 -2.35 -1.53
C PHE A 72 -10.94 -1.55 -2.77
N THR A 73 -10.72 -0.23 -2.75
CA THR A 73 -11.05 0.67 -3.87
C THR A 73 -10.21 0.30 -5.10
N GLY A 74 -8.91 0.07 -4.93
CA GLY A 74 -8.03 -0.42 -6.00
C GLY A 74 -8.49 -1.76 -6.59
N GLY A 75 -8.89 -2.71 -5.72
CA GLY A 75 -9.50 -3.97 -6.17
C GLY A 75 -10.81 -3.76 -6.91
N MET A 76 -11.67 -2.84 -6.45
CA MET A 76 -12.95 -2.54 -7.08
C MET A 76 -12.80 -1.89 -8.47
N ASP A 77 -11.75 -1.10 -8.67
CA ASP A 77 -11.40 -0.47 -9.94
C ASP A 77 -10.77 -1.45 -10.95
N THR A 78 -10.23 -2.56 -10.47
CA THR A 78 -9.56 -3.57 -11.27
C THR A 78 -10.58 -4.38 -12.05
N LYS A 79 -10.64 -4.19 -13.39
CA LYS A 79 -11.56 -4.92 -14.28
C LYS A 79 -11.01 -6.29 -14.65
N MET A 80 -11.72 -7.33 -14.28
CA MET A 80 -11.31 -8.71 -14.55
C MET A 80 -11.16 -9.01 -16.06
N GLU A 81 -11.96 -8.37 -16.91
CA GLU A 81 -11.87 -8.51 -18.38
C GLU A 81 -10.51 -8.01 -18.88
N ASP A 82 -10.02 -6.89 -18.36
CA ASP A 82 -8.77 -6.26 -18.79
C ASP A 82 -7.54 -7.00 -18.25
N ILE A 83 -7.62 -7.54 -17.02
CA ILE A 83 -6.48 -8.23 -16.38
C ILE A 83 -6.38 -9.71 -16.74
N ARG A 84 -7.47 -10.36 -17.21
CA ARG A 84 -7.49 -11.79 -17.53
C ARG A 84 -6.36 -12.24 -18.48
N PRO A 85 -6.03 -11.49 -19.55
CA PRO A 85 -4.93 -11.86 -20.45
C PRO A 85 -3.54 -11.78 -19.79
N VAL A 86 -3.39 -10.94 -18.77
CA VAL A 86 -2.12 -10.66 -18.07
C VAL A 86 -2.09 -11.19 -16.64
N LEU A 87 -3.08 -12.02 -16.27
CA LEU A 87 -3.23 -12.51 -14.89
C LEU A 87 -2.00 -13.32 -14.44
N SER A 88 -1.53 -14.27 -15.27
CA SER A 88 -0.38 -15.10 -14.91
C SER A 88 0.92 -14.28 -14.73
N PRO A 89 1.35 -13.46 -15.70
CA PRO A 89 2.54 -12.63 -15.53
C PRO A 89 2.35 -11.57 -14.44
N GLY A 90 1.17 -10.97 -14.28
CA GLY A 90 0.91 -9.98 -13.23
C GLY A 90 1.00 -10.56 -11.83
N VAL A 91 0.39 -11.72 -11.58
CA VAL A 91 0.50 -12.43 -10.28
C VAL A 91 1.95 -12.87 -10.02
N MET A 92 2.66 -13.36 -11.05
CA MET A 92 4.06 -13.74 -10.91
C MET A 92 4.93 -12.53 -10.52
N LEU A 93 4.71 -11.36 -11.13
CA LEU A 93 5.42 -10.13 -10.77
C LEU A 93 5.06 -9.66 -9.36
N ALA A 94 3.79 -9.66 -9.00
CA ALA A 94 3.33 -9.25 -7.67
C ALA A 94 3.80 -10.19 -6.54
N THR A 95 4.13 -11.44 -6.84
CA THR A 95 4.59 -12.43 -5.84
C THR A 95 6.09 -12.66 -5.90
N SER A 96 6.56 -13.36 -6.95
CA SER A 96 7.98 -13.69 -7.12
C SER A 96 8.83 -12.43 -7.34
N GLY A 97 8.30 -11.41 -8.01
CA GLY A 97 8.96 -10.13 -8.20
C GLY A 97 9.21 -9.42 -6.87
N VAL A 98 8.22 -9.36 -6.00
CA VAL A 98 8.34 -8.77 -4.64
C VAL A 98 9.35 -9.55 -3.81
N PHE A 99 9.29 -10.90 -3.83
CA PHE A 99 10.24 -11.75 -3.12
C PHE A 99 11.69 -11.55 -3.61
N LEU A 100 11.92 -11.56 -4.91
CA LEU A 100 13.25 -11.35 -5.50
C LEU A 100 13.77 -9.93 -5.23
N THR A 101 12.91 -8.92 -5.34
CA THR A 101 13.28 -7.54 -4.99
C THR A 101 13.69 -7.45 -3.53
N THR A 102 12.91 -8.02 -2.61
CA THR A 102 13.24 -8.09 -1.18
C THR A 102 14.58 -8.78 -0.95
N LEU A 103 14.83 -9.92 -1.60
CA LEU A 103 16.05 -10.68 -1.45
C LEU A 103 17.29 -9.89 -1.94
N PHE A 104 17.25 -9.39 -3.18
CA PHE A 104 18.42 -8.71 -3.77
C PHE A 104 18.67 -7.35 -3.13
N CYS A 105 17.63 -6.54 -2.91
CA CYS A 105 17.78 -5.26 -2.23
C CYS A 105 18.22 -5.46 -0.77
N GLY A 106 17.68 -6.48 -0.07
CA GLY A 106 18.08 -6.80 1.30
C GLY A 106 19.53 -7.24 1.41
N LEU A 107 20.00 -8.08 0.49
CA LEU A 107 21.43 -8.47 0.44
C LEU A 107 22.33 -7.26 0.13
N PHE A 108 21.88 -6.36 -0.76
CA PHE A 108 22.62 -5.14 -1.07
C PHE A 108 22.68 -4.19 0.12
N VAL A 109 21.56 -3.98 0.82
CA VAL A 109 21.51 -3.17 2.06
C VAL A 109 22.43 -3.78 3.13
N TYR A 110 22.42 -5.09 3.31
CA TYR A 110 23.30 -5.80 4.25
C TYR A 110 24.77 -5.57 3.89
N TRP A 111 25.13 -5.71 2.61
CA TRP A 111 26.49 -5.51 2.14
C TRP A 111 26.96 -4.06 2.32
N VAL A 112 26.14 -3.07 1.93
CA VAL A 112 26.47 -1.63 2.06
C VAL A 112 26.55 -1.21 3.52
N SER A 113 25.66 -1.71 4.39
CA SER A 113 25.72 -1.42 5.84
C SER A 113 26.97 -1.99 6.51
N GLY A 114 27.47 -3.15 6.02
CA GLY A 114 28.72 -3.76 6.50
C GLY A 114 29.98 -2.98 6.10
N TRP A 115 29.92 -2.12 5.09
CA TRP A 115 31.06 -1.32 4.63
C TRP A 115 31.35 -0.10 5.50
N GLN A 116 30.70 0.05 6.65
CA GLN A 116 30.93 1.15 7.61
C GLN A 116 31.09 2.52 6.95
N LEU A 117 30.22 2.85 6.03
CA LEU A 117 30.10 4.21 5.51
C LEU A 117 29.56 5.11 6.63
N HIS A 118 30.37 5.37 7.66
CA HIS A 118 30.25 6.36 8.74
C HIS A 118 28.86 6.52 9.40
N THR A 119 27.91 5.64 9.12
CA THR A 119 26.54 5.73 9.65
C THR A 119 26.37 5.05 11.02
N GLY A 120 27.36 4.26 11.46
CA GLY A 120 27.31 3.56 12.75
C GLY A 120 26.20 2.48 12.87
N VAL A 121 25.37 2.29 11.84
CA VAL A 121 24.22 1.39 11.86
C VAL A 121 24.55 0.16 11.02
N GLY A 122 25.05 -0.90 11.66
CA GLY A 122 25.15 -2.23 11.04
C GLY A 122 23.79 -2.94 11.08
N PHE A 123 23.17 -3.16 9.95
CA PHE A 123 21.95 -3.97 9.89
C PHE A 123 22.28 -5.47 9.97
N THR A 124 21.48 -6.24 10.72
CA THR A 124 21.48 -7.69 10.60
C THR A 124 20.91 -8.12 9.25
N LEU A 125 21.20 -9.32 8.77
CA LEU A 125 20.65 -9.82 7.51
C LEU A 125 19.12 -9.75 7.50
N ILE A 126 18.47 -10.18 8.58
CA ILE A 126 17.00 -10.14 8.69
C ILE A 126 16.49 -8.69 8.72
N GLY A 127 17.19 -7.79 9.42
CA GLY A 127 16.85 -6.35 9.44
C GLY A 127 16.98 -5.70 8.07
N SER A 128 18.00 -6.07 7.28
CA SER A 128 18.18 -5.61 5.91
C SER A 128 17.09 -6.14 4.97
N LEU A 129 16.72 -7.41 5.12
CA LEU A 129 15.60 -8.00 4.37
C LEU A 129 14.27 -7.35 4.76
N LEU A 130 14.07 -7.03 6.04
CA LEU A 130 12.87 -6.35 6.52
C LEU A 130 12.74 -4.94 5.90
N LEU A 131 13.83 -4.17 5.89
CA LEU A 131 13.86 -2.86 5.23
C LEU A 131 13.56 -3.00 3.73
N ALA A 132 14.16 -3.98 3.07
CA ALA A 132 13.89 -4.23 1.65
C ALA A 132 12.45 -4.69 1.37
N ALA A 133 11.83 -5.47 2.27
CA ALA A 133 10.44 -5.90 2.15
C ALA A 133 9.48 -4.71 2.18
N THR A 134 9.69 -3.75 3.09
CA THR A 134 8.87 -2.54 3.16
C THR A 134 9.01 -1.65 1.92
N MET A 135 10.16 -1.70 1.23
CA MET A 135 10.44 -0.94 0.01
C MET A 135 10.05 -1.70 -1.27
N SER A 136 9.67 -2.96 -1.19
CA SER A 136 9.43 -3.83 -2.35
C SER A 136 8.08 -3.63 -3.02
N SER A 137 7.16 -2.93 -2.37
CA SER A 137 5.86 -2.54 -2.92
C SER A 137 5.96 -1.25 -3.74
N THR A 138 5.12 -1.14 -4.77
CA THR A 138 4.93 0.07 -5.56
C THR A 138 3.55 0.65 -5.26
N ASP A 139 3.45 1.97 -5.08
CA ASP A 139 2.18 2.64 -4.78
C ASP A 139 1.24 2.60 -6.00
N SER A 140 0.20 1.81 -5.89
CA SER A 140 -0.82 1.65 -6.92
C SER A 140 -1.55 2.96 -7.23
N ALA A 141 -1.81 3.78 -6.23
CA ALA A 141 -2.52 5.05 -6.42
C ALA A 141 -1.70 6.03 -7.26
N SER A 142 -0.40 6.13 -7.03
CA SER A 142 0.50 6.95 -7.87
C SER A 142 0.56 6.43 -9.30
N VAL A 143 0.67 5.13 -9.50
CA VAL A 143 0.70 4.51 -10.84
C VAL A 143 -0.60 4.80 -11.59
N PHE A 144 -1.75 4.59 -10.98
CA PHE A 144 -3.05 4.85 -11.60
C PHE A 144 -3.24 6.34 -11.92
N ASN A 145 -2.86 7.24 -11.00
CA ASN A 145 -2.96 8.68 -11.23
C ASN A 145 -2.12 9.13 -12.41
N ILE A 146 -0.87 8.66 -12.53
CA ILE A 146 0.01 9.01 -13.65
C ILE A 146 -0.55 8.47 -14.96
N LEU A 147 -0.99 7.22 -15.00
CA LEU A 147 -1.53 6.59 -16.20
C LEU A 147 -2.83 7.25 -16.68
N ARG A 148 -3.70 7.66 -15.73
CA ARG A 148 -4.98 8.33 -16.05
C ARG A 148 -4.78 9.80 -16.43
N SER A 149 -3.96 10.55 -15.70
CA SER A 149 -3.79 11.99 -15.92
C SER A 149 -3.09 12.32 -17.23
N GLN A 150 -2.15 11.46 -17.65
CA GLN A 150 -1.38 11.66 -18.88
C GLN A 150 -1.97 10.94 -20.10
N GLN A 151 -3.11 10.25 -19.95
CA GLN A 151 -3.76 9.48 -21.02
C GLN A 151 -2.78 8.57 -21.80
N ILE A 152 -1.79 8.01 -21.08
CA ILE A 152 -0.76 7.18 -21.69
C ILE A 152 -1.37 5.85 -22.12
N ASN A 153 -1.42 5.63 -23.43
CA ASN A 153 -1.79 4.33 -24.00
C ASN A 153 -0.53 3.45 -24.10
N LEU A 154 -0.39 2.55 -23.15
CA LEU A 154 0.69 1.56 -23.15
C LEU A 154 0.33 0.40 -24.10
N LYS A 155 1.32 -0.01 -24.94
CA LYS A 155 1.17 -1.17 -25.83
C LYS A 155 1.16 -2.49 -25.04
N HIS A 156 0.71 -3.57 -25.67
CA HIS A 156 0.79 -4.96 -25.15
C HIS A 156 0.14 -5.18 -23.77
N ASN A 157 -1.02 -4.54 -23.50
CA ASN A 157 -1.75 -4.68 -22.23
C ASN A 157 -0.91 -4.33 -20.99
N LEU A 158 0.12 -3.49 -21.14
CA LEU A 158 0.99 -3.05 -20.03
C LEU A 158 0.21 -2.31 -18.93
N LYS A 159 -0.80 -1.53 -19.30
CA LYS A 159 -1.60 -0.79 -18.33
C LYS A 159 -2.34 -1.72 -17.36
N PRO A 160 -3.18 -2.69 -17.83
CA PRO A 160 -3.80 -3.66 -16.93
C PRO A 160 -2.80 -4.48 -16.12
N MET A 161 -1.63 -4.77 -16.68
CA MET A 161 -0.58 -5.52 -16.00
C MET A 161 0.03 -4.72 -14.84
N LEU A 162 0.34 -3.43 -15.06
CA LEU A 162 0.83 -2.54 -14.01
C LEU A 162 -0.23 -2.30 -12.92
N GLU A 163 -1.49 -2.18 -13.32
CA GLU A 163 -2.62 -2.05 -12.39
C GLU A 163 -2.75 -3.30 -11.49
N LEU A 164 -2.66 -4.49 -12.08
CA LEU A 164 -2.71 -5.74 -11.34
C LEU A 164 -1.48 -5.92 -10.44
N GLU A 165 -0.29 -5.70 -10.97
CA GLU A 165 0.97 -5.84 -10.24
C GLU A 165 0.99 -4.89 -9.04
N SER A 166 0.74 -3.62 -9.26
CA SER A 166 0.81 -2.60 -8.22
C SER A 166 -0.28 -2.75 -7.14
N GLY A 167 -1.49 -3.19 -7.52
CA GLY A 167 -2.56 -3.46 -6.53
C GLY A 167 -2.37 -4.75 -5.75
N SER A 168 -1.62 -5.72 -6.29
CA SER A 168 -1.41 -7.04 -5.66
C SER A 168 -0.09 -7.15 -4.90
N ASN A 169 0.89 -6.27 -5.16
CA ASN A 169 2.18 -6.32 -4.50
C ASN A 169 2.14 -5.81 -3.05
N ASP A 170 1.25 -4.86 -2.72
CA ASP A 170 1.07 -4.34 -1.37
C ASP A 170 0.75 -5.45 -0.34
N PRO A 171 -0.28 -6.32 -0.57
CA PRO A 171 -0.54 -7.44 0.31
C PRO A 171 0.64 -8.42 0.44
N MET A 172 1.43 -8.59 -0.62
CA MET A 172 2.59 -9.48 -0.61
C MET A 172 3.77 -8.89 0.18
N ALA A 173 4.08 -7.60 -0.03
CA ALA A 173 5.10 -6.89 0.73
C ALA A 173 4.76 -6.85 2.23
N TYR A 174 3.49 -6.57 2.56
CA TYR A 174 3.00 -6.64 3.94
C TYR A 174 3.20 -8.03 4.55
N LEU A 175 2.83 -9.09 3.82
CA LEU A 175 2.97 -10.46 4.28
C LEU A 175 4.44 -10.82 4.56
N LEU A 176 5.36 -10.47 3.65
CA LEU A 176 6.80 -10.66 3.85
C LEU A 176 7.31 -9.87 5.06
N THR A 177 6.87 -8.62 5.22
CA THR A 177 7.24 -7.76 6.35
C THR A 177 6.83 -8.40 7.68
N ILE A 178 5.60 -8.87 7.81
CA ILE A 178 5.12 -9.53 9.05
C ILE A 178 5.91 -10.81 9.34
N ILE A 179 6.19 -11.63 8.33
CA ILE A 179 6.99 -12.84 8.51
C ILE A 179 8.41 -12.52 8.98
N LEU A 180 9.06 -11.52 8.40
CA LEU A 180 10.40 -11.11 8.80
C LEU A 180 10.42 -10.51 10.21
N ILE A 181 9.37 -9.78 10.62
CA ILE A 181 9.19 -9.33 12.01
C ILE A 181 9.09 -10.53 12.95
N GLN A 182 8.28 -11.53 12.61
CA GLN A 182 8.18 -12.76 13.41
C GLN A 182 9.52 -13.48 13.53
N CYS A 183 10.31 -13.55 12.44
CA CYS A 183 11.67 -14.12 12.48
C CYS A 183 12.61 -13.34 13.41
N LEU A 184 12.50 -12.01 13.45
CA LEU A 184 13.30 -11.17 14.36
C LEU A 184 12.91 -11.38 15.83
N GLN A 185 11.62 -11.49 16.12
CA GLN A 185 11.10 -11.61 17.48
C GLN A 185 11.31 -13.00 18.09
N ALA A 186 11.22 -14.06 17.29
CA ALA A 186 11.24 -15.44 17.79
C ALA A 186 12.66 -16.03 18.00
N GLY A 187 13.72 -15.31 17.60
CA GLY A 187 15.12 -15.74 17.81
C GLY A 187 15.52 -17.06 17.10
N GLY A 188 14.65 -17.61 16.26
CA GLY A 188 14.87 -18.83 15.50
C GLY A 188 13.55 -19.55 15.21
N VAL A 189 12.92 -19.23 14.09
CA VAL A 189 11.71 -19.92 13.60
C VAL A 189 12.15 -20.97 12.57
N SER A 190 11.56 -22.16 12.63
CA SER A 190 11.80 -23.19 11.63
C SER A 190 11.34 -22.72 10.25
N GLY A 191 12.15 -22.97 9.21
CA GLY A 191 11.77 -22.60 7.83
C GLY A 191 10.43 -23.21 7.39
N TRP A 192 10.05 -24.35 7.96
CA TRP A 192 8.76 -24.99 7.74
C TRP A 192 7.59 -24.19 8.34
N GLU A 193 7.76 -23.64 9.53
CA GLU A 193 6.73 -22.81 10.17
C GLU A 193 6.50 -21.51 9.41
N ILE A 194 7.58 -20.93 8.88
CA ILE A 194 7.51 -19.75 8.01
C ILE A 194 6.71 -20.06 6.74
N LEU A 195 7.05 -21.15 6.05
CA LEU A 195 6.38 -21.56 4.83
C LEU A 195 4.90 -21.88 5.09
N TRP A 196 4.59 -22.59 6.19
CA TRP A 196 3.22 -22.89 6.56
C TRP A 196 2.40 -21.65 6.88
N SER A 197 2.97 -20.73 7.65
CA SER A 197 2.33 -19.44 7.96
C SER A 197 2.03 -18.62 6.69
N PHE A 198 3.00 -18.59 5.76
CA PHE A 198 2.83 -17.94 4.47
C PHE A 198 1.68 -18.54 3.67
N LEU A 199 1.67 -19.85 3.49
CA LEU A 199 0.62 -20.55 2.74
C LEU A 199 -0.75 -20.37 3.37
N LEU A 200 -0.84 -20.47 4.70
CA LEU A 200 -2.09 -20.28 5.44
C LEU A 200 -2.63 -18.86 5.22
N GLN A 201 -1.80 -17.83 5.43
CA GLN A 201 -2.20 -16.44 5.25
C GLN A 201 -2.67 -16.16 3.82
N PHE A 202 -1.98 -16.72 2.84
CA PHE A 202 -2.30 -16.54 1.42
C PHE A 202 -3.61 -17.23 1.04
N VAL A 203 -3.75 -18.52 1.37
CA VAL A 203 -4.95 -19.32 1.02
C VAL A 203 -6.20 -18.82 1.74
N VAL A 204 -6.10 -18.56 3.06
CA VAL A 204 -7.22 -18.05 3.85
C VAL A 204 -7.59 -16.63 3.39
N GLY A 205 -6.60 -15.80 3.04
CA GLY A 205 -6.81 -14.46 2.49
C GLY A 205 -7.62 -14.49 1.20
N ILE A 206 -7.20 -15.29 0.21
CA ILE A 206 -7.90 -15.42 -1.08
C ILE A 206 -9.29 -16.02 -0.89
N ALA A 207 -9.39 -17.15 -0.20
CA ALA A 207 -10.66 -17.85 -0.01
C ALA A 207 -11.67 -16.98 0.77
N GLY A 208 -11.23 -16.36 1.88
CA GLY A 208 -12.04 -15.48 2.70
C GLY A 208 -12.50 -14.25 1.93
N GLY A 209 -11.58 -13.60 1.21
CA GLY A 209 -11.90 -12.44 0.37
C GLY A 209 -12.93 -12.76 -0.72
N TYR A 210 -12.77 -13.89 -1.41
CA TYR A 210 -13.71 -14.32 -2.43
C TYR A 210 -15.09 -14.65 -1.85
N LEU A 211 -15.14 -15.49 -0.80
CA LEU A 211 -16.41 -15.94 -0.20
C LEU A 211 -17.19 -14.78 0.44
N LEU A 212 -16.50 -13.97 1.26
CA LEU A 212 -17.12 -12.80 1.91
C LEU A 212 -17.45 -11.71 0.89
N GLY A 213 -16.63 -11.52 -0.14
CA GLY A 213 -16.94 -10.63 -1.25
C GLY A 213 -18.22 -11.03 -2.00
N ARG A 214 -18.41 -12.32 -2.29
CA ARG A 214 -19.65 -12.85 -2.90
C ARG A 214 -20.86 -12.69 -1.98
N LEU A 215 -20.68 -12.95 -0.70
CA LEU A 215 -21.73 -12.71 0.30
C LEU A 215 -22.12 -11.23 0.37
N SER A 216 -21.15 -10.33 0.34
CA SER A 216 -21.40 -8.89 0.31
C SER A 216 -22.19 -8.47 -0.92
N VAL A 217 -21.85 -8.97 -2.12
CA VAL A 217 -22.61 -8.70 -3.36
C VAL A 217 -24.07 -9.16 -3.22
N TRP A 218 -24.28 -10.37 -2.69
CA TRP A 218 -25.61 -10.89 -2.48
C TRP A 218 -26.43 -10.04 -1.51
N LEU A 219 -25.84 -9.64 -0.39
CA LEU A 219 -26.48 -8.79 0.61
C LEU A 219 -26.82 -7.41 0.05
N ILE A 220 -25.87 -6.74 -0.61
CA ILE A 220 -26.06 -5.41 -1.22
C ILE A 220 -27.24 -5.41 -2.17
N ASN A 221 -27.34 -6.42 -3.03
CA ASN A 221 -28.42 -6.50 -4.02
C ASN A 221 -29.79 -6.91 -3.42
N ARG A 222 -29.81 -7.50 -2.22
CA ARG A 222 -31.07 -8.01 -1.62
C ARG A 222 -31.69 -7.05 -0.61
N VAL A 223 -30.90 -6.20 0.05
CA VAL A 223 -31.39 -5.39 1.19
C VAL A 223 -32.42 -4.32 0.77
N GLY A 224 -32.36 -3.79 -0.45
CA GLY A 224 -33.36 -2.86 -0.98
C GLY A 224 -33.50 -1.55 -0.18
N LEU A 225 -32.37 -0.93 0.21
CA LEU A 225 -32.37 0.35 0.93
C LEU A 225 -32.93 1.49 0.06
N LYS A 226 -33.72 2.39 0.65
CA LYS A 226 -34.29 3.55 -0.05
C LYS A 226 -33.23 4.61 -0.36
N ASN A 227 -32.27 4.81 0.54
CA ASN A 227 -31.26 5.85 0.42
C ASN A 227 -29.97 5.27 -0.21
N ALA A 228 -29.47 5.92 -1.25
CA ALA A 228 -28.28 5.48 -1.97
C ALA A 228 -27.01 5.54 -1.10
N GLU A 229 -26.92 6.52 -0.22
CA GLU A 229 -25.78 6.77 0.67
C GLU A 229 -25.55 5.60 1.64
N LEU A 230 -26.64 4.94 2.08
CA LEU A 230 -26.54 3.81 3.00
C LEU A 230 -25.86 2.59 2.37
N TYR A 231 -25.91 2.44 1.04
CA TYR A 231 -25.14 1.39 0.35
C TYR A 231 -23.63 1.62 0.45
N SER A 232 -23.19 2.85 0.38
CA SER A 232 -21.76 3.20 0.52
C SER A 232 -21.27 2.91 1.94
N ILE A 233 -22.07 3.27 2.96
CA ILE A 233 -21.74 2.97 4.36
C ILE A 233 -21.74 1.45 4.60
N MET A 234 -22.69 0.72 4.01
CA MET A 234 -22.75 -0.74 4.11
C MET A 234 -21.51 -1.41 3.52
N VAL A 235 -21.02 -0.92 2.37
CA VAL A 235 -19.76 -1.41 1.78
C VAL A 235 -18.58 -1.11 2.70
N LEU A 236 -18.52 0.07 3.31
CA LEU A 236 -17.50 0.42 4.30
C LEU A 236 -17.50 -0.56 5.49
N CYS A 237 -18.68 -0.95 5.98
CA CYS A 237 -18.79 -1.98 7.02
C CYS A 237 -18.25 -3.34 6.53
N PHE A 238 -18.56 -3.73 5.29
CA PHE A 238 -18.06 -4.99 4.72
C PHE A 238 -16.53 -5.01 4.60
N ILE A 239 -15.89 -3.90 4.25
CA ILE A 239 -14.42 -3.80 4.20
C ILE A 239 -13.83 -4.26 5.55
N PHE A 240 -14.31 -3.70 6.65
CA PHE A 240 -13.77 -4.03 7.98
C PHE A 240 -14.21 -5.42 8.47
N ILE A 241 -15.43 -5.85 8.16
CA ILE A 241 -15.89 -7.21 8.49
C ILE A 241 -15.00 -8.24 7.78
N ILE A 242 -14.70 -8.05 6.49
CA ILE A 242 -13.85 -8.95 5.72
C ILE A 242 -12.44 -8.96 6.30
N TYR A 243 -11.84 -7.79 6.51
CA TYR A 243 -10.52 -7.67 7.09
C TYR A 243 -10.41 -8.40 8.42
N CYS A 244 -11.25 -8.03 9.38
CA CYS A 244 -11.21 -8.58 10.74
C CYS A 244 -11.52 -10.09 10.77
N SER A 245 -12.53 -10.55 10.01
CA SER A 245 -12.89 -11.97 9.99
C SER A 245 -11.74 -12.84 9.47
N VAL A 246 -11.10 -12.42 8.38
CA VAL A 246 -9.98 -13.16 7.80
C VAL A 246 -8.74 -13.08 8.70
N TYR A 247 -8.47 -11.93 9.30
CA TYR A 247 -7.37 -11.76 10.24
C TYR A 247 -7.52 -12.66 11.49
N LEU A 248 -8.73 -12.77 12.05
CA LEU A 248 -9.03 -13.67 13.18
C LEU A 248 -8.83 -15.14 12.81
N LEU A 249 -9.02 -15.51 11.53
CA LEU A 249 -8.73 -16.85 11.00
C LEU A 249 -7.25 -17.04 10.64
N LYS A 250 -6.36 -16.13 11.07
CA LYS A 250 -4.92 -16.10 10.74
C LYS A 250 -4.62 -16.01 9.23
N GLY A 251 -5.57 -15.49 8.44
CA GLY A 251 -5.37 -15.15 7.04
C GLY A 251 -4.85 -13.72 6.88
N ASN A 252 -4.37 -13.39 5.66
CA ASN A 252 -4.02 -12.01 5.32
C ASN A 252 -5.28 -11.19 5.03
N GLY A 253 -5.67 -10.33 5.98
CA GLY A 253 -6.86 -9.48 5.87
C GLY A 253 -6.78 -8.47 4.72
N TYR A 254 -5.61 -7.92 4.42
CA TYR A 254 -5.43 -6.96 3.33
C TYR A 254 -5.61 -7.63 1.95
N LEU A 255 -5.05 -8.83 1.78
CA LEU A 255 -5.27 -9.62 0.58
C LEU A 255 -6.76 -9.95 0.40
N ALA A 256 -7.43 -10.31 1.50
CA ALA A 256 -8.87 -10.60 1.46
C ALA A 256 -9.71 -9.39 1.06
N VAL A 257 -9.39 -8.22 1.59
CA VAL A 257 -10.07 -6.96 1.25
C VAL A 257 -9.86 -6.59 -0.22
N TYR A 258 -8.64 -6.74 -0.75
CA TYR A 258 -8.34 -6.51 -2.17
C TYR A 258 -9.12 -7.47 -3.09
N ILE A 259 -9.12 -8.78 -2.78
CA ILE A 259 -9.89 -9.79 -3.53
C ILE A 259 -11.39 -9.52 -3.46
N ALA A 260 -11.91 -9.15 -2.28
CA ALA A 260 -13.32 -8.79 -2.13
C ALA A 260 -13.67 -7.54 -2.96
N GLY A 261 -12.78 -6.53 -2.98
CA GLY A 261 -12.91 -5.36 -3.84
C GLY A 261 -13.04 -5.77 -5.32
N MET A 262 -12.16 -6.66 -5.81
CA MET A 262 -12.25 -7.19 -7.19
C MET A 262 -13.57 -7.93 -7.43
N VAL A 263 -14.04 -8.77 -6.50
CA VAL A 263 -15.30 -9.50 -6.63
C VAL A 263 -16.49 -8.54 -6.72
N ILE A 264 -16.53 -7.55 -5.85
CA ILE A 264 -17.58 -6.54 -5.77
C ILE A 264 -17.54 -5.64 -7.00
N GLY A 265 -16.34 -5.16 -7.38
CA GLY A 265 -16.12 -4.30 -8.53
C GLY A 265 -16.52 -4.92 -9.87
N ASN A 266 -16.32 -6.24 -10.02
CA ASN A 266 -16.69 -6.97 -11.24
C ASN A 266 -18.12 -7.57 -11.21
N SER A 267 -18.87 -7.30 -10.15
CA SER A 267 -20.27 -7.75 -10.04
C SER A 267 -21.25 -6.65 -10.44
N ARG A 268 -22.47 -7.06 -10.83
CA ARG A 268 -23.58 -6.14 -10.99
C ARG A 268 -24.10 -5.73 -9.62
N LEU A 269 -23.89 -4.48 -9.27
CA LEU A 269 -24.31 -3.90 -8.00
C LEU A 269 -25.36 -2.83 -8.19
N PHE A 270 -26.32 -2.81 -7.27
CA PHE A 270 -27.21 -1.67 -7.12
C PHE A 270 -26.41 -0.46 -6.61
N LYS A 271 -26.60 0.71 -7.25
CA LYS A 271 -25.90 1.96 -6.85
C LYS A 271 -24.36 1.92 -6.92
N LYS A 272 -23.79 1.14 -7.86
CA LYS A 272 -22.35 0.97 -7.99
C LYS A 272 -21.59 2.29 -8.17
N LYS A 273 -22.17 3.25 -8.94
CA LYS A 273 -21.54 4.55 -9.21
C LYS A 273 -21.42 5.40 -7.95
N GLU A 274 -22.48 5.43 -7.15
CA GLU A 274 -22.53 6.18 -5.89
C GLU A 274 -21.54 5.61 -4.87
N ILE A 275 -21.46 4.28 -4.77
CA ILE A 275 -20.49 3.57 -3.92
C ILE A 275 -19.06 3.94 -4.36
N GLY A 276 -18.75 3.89 -5.67
CA GLY A 276 -17.44 4.23 -6.19
C GLY A 276 -17.05 5.67 -5.86
N THR A 277 -17.93 6.64 -6.14
CA THR A 277 -17.66 8.06 -5.84
C THR A 277 -17.38 8.31 -4.35
N PHE A 278 -18.11 7.63 -3.46
CA PHE A 278 -17.89 7.72 -2.02
C PHE A 278 -16.52 7.14 -1.62
N LEU A 279 -16.19 5.97 -2.13
CA LEU A 279 -14.91 5.30 -1.82
C LEU A 279 -13.72 6.07 -2.39
N ASP A 280 -13.85 6.66 -3.58
CA ASP A 280 -12.81 7.53 -4.16
C ASP A 280 -12.52 8.73 -3.24
N GLY A 281 -13.55 9.38 -2.73
CA GLY A 281 -13.41 10.50 -1.79
C GLY A 281 -12.75 10.08 -0.48
N MET A 282 -13.16 8.91 0.07
CA MET A 282 -12.55 8.35 1.28
C MET A 282 -11.08 7.97 1.06
N THR A 283 -10.76 7.38 -0.09
CA THR A 283 -9.40 7.01 -0.46
C THR A 283 -8.50 8.25 -0.52
N TRP A 284 -8.93 9.33 -1.16
CA TRP A 284 -8.18 10.58 -1.19
C TRP A 284 -7.96 11.17 0.20
N LEU A 285 -9.01 11.23 1.03
CA LEU A 285 -8.89 11.72 2.41
C LEU A 285 -7.86 10.92 3.21
N LEU A 286 -7.94 9.60 3.13
CA LEU A 286 -7.06 8.71 3.89
C LEU A 286 -5.62 8.74 3.37
N GLN A 287 -5.39 8.87 2.07
CA GLN A 287 -4.07 9.09 1.50
C GLN A 287 -3.45 10.39 2.02
N ILE A 288 -4.19 11.49 2.01
CA ILE A 288 -3.71 12.78 2.56
C ILE A 288 -3.32 12.59 4.03
N VAL A 289 -4.21 12.03 4.85
CA VAL A 289 -3.97 11.85 6.28
C VAL A 289 -2.75 10.95 6.52
N MET A 290 -2.65 9.83 5.81
CA MET A 290 -1.56 8.86 5.96
C MET A 290 -0.21 9.45 5.58
N PHE A 291 -0.07 10.08 4.41
CA PHE A 291 1.19 10.64 3.96
C PHE A 291 1.61 11.88 4.77
N LEU A 292 0.65 12.70 5.17
CA LEU A 292 0.90 13.84 6.06
C LEU A 292 1.39 13.37 7.43
N MET A 293 0.75 12.36 8.00
CA MET A 293 1.14 11.76 9.27
C MET A 293 2.52 11.10 9.19
N LEU A 294 2.81 10.36 8.11
CA LEU A 294 4.14 9.80 7.87
C LEU A 294 5.19 10.92 7.78
N GLY A 295 4.85 12.04 7.15
CA GLY A 295 5.73 13.21 7.10
C GLY A 295 5.97 13.84 8.47
N LEU A 296 4.97 13.90 9.35
CA LEU A 296 5.11 14.38 10.73
C LEU A 296 6.02 13.48 11.58
N LEU A 297 6.04 12.17 11.30
CA LEU A 297 6.90 11.20 12.01
C LEU A 297 8.37 11.24 11.55
N VAL A 298 8.66 11.84 10.41
CA VAL A 298 10.01 11.91 9.86
C VAL A 298 10.72 13.14 10.35
N ASN A 299 11.94 12.96 10.89
CA ASN A 299 12.85 14.03 11.27
C ASN A 299 13.89 14.24 10.14
N PRO A 300 13.79 15.28 9.30
CA PRO A 300 14.70 15.51 8.18
C PRO A 300 16.18 15.58 8.57
N HIS A 301 16.52 16.10 9.76
CA HIS A 301 17.92 16.16 10.21
C HIS A 301 18.54 14.77 10.42
N GLU A 302 17.75 13.75 10.81
CA GLU A 302 18.22 12.38 10.98
C GLU A 302 18.42 11.66 9.62
N MET A 303 17.85 12.18 8.54
CA MET A 303 18.05 11.64 7.21
C MET A 303 19.40 11.98 6.58
N LEU A 304 20.00 13.10 6.99
CA LEU A 304 21.27 13.58 6.41
C LEU A 304 22.43 12.57 6.54
N PRO A 305 22.65 11.92 7.70
CA PRO A 305 23.73 10.94 7.86
C PRO A 305 23.57 9.70 7.00
N VAL A 306 22.31 9.30 6.72
CA VAL A 306 21.99 8.09 5.94
C VAL A 306 21.71 8.37 4.45
N MET A 307 21.72 9.64 4.04
CA MET A 307 21.34 10.08 2.70
C MET A 307 22.16 9.37 1.59
N LEU A 308 23.48 9.24 1.76
CA LEU A 308 24.33 8.57 0.79
C LEU A 308 23.94 7.11 0.62
N THR A 309 23.72 6.40 1.73
CA THR A 309 23.27 5.00 1.72
C THR A 309 21.89 4.88 1.06
N ALA A 310 20.96 5.77 1.40
CA ALA A 310 19.63 5.80 0.80
C ALA A 310 19.67 6.03 -0.72
N VAL A 311 20.53 6.93 -1.21
CA VAL A 311 20.73 7.16 -2.65
C VAL A 311 21.31 5.93 -3.33
N LEU A 312 22.33 5.28 -2.75
CA LEU A 312 22.91 4.06 -3.30
C LEU A 312 21.88 2.92 -3.38
N VAL A 313 21.10 2.72 -2.31
CA VAL A 313 20.03 1.72 -2.29
C VAL A 313 18.95 2.06 -3.33
N SER A 314 18.57 3.33 -3.46
CA SER A 314 17.57 3.77 -4.45
C SER A 314 18.04 3.53 -5.89
N VAL A 315 19.29 3.87 -6.21
CA VAL A 315 19.89 3.62 -7.52
C VAL A 315 19.97 2.12 -7.80
N PHE A 316 20.39 1.32 -6.82
CA PHE A 316 20.43 -0.13 -6.94
C PHE A 316 19.02 -0.71 -7.17
N THR A 317 18.03 -0.30 -6.37
CA THR A 317 16.65 -0.74 -6.51
C THR A 317 16.09 -0.37 -7.88
N TYR A 318 16.34 0.85 -8.36
CA TYR A 318 15.92 1.31 -9.68
C TYR A 318 16.55 0.51 -10.82
N THR A 319 17.87 0.23 -10.75
CA THR A 319 18.60 -0.51 -11.79
C THR A 319 18.33 -2.01 -11.75
N THR A 320 18.03 -2.55 -10.58
CA THR A 320 17.81 -3.98 -10.34
C THR A 320 16.33 -4.35 -10.37
N LEU A 321 15.45 -3.41 -10.76
CA LEU A 321 14.02 -3.68 -10.92
C LEU A 321 13.82 -4.87 -11.86
N PHE A 322 13.91 -6.06 -11.28
CA PHE A 322 13.64 -7.36 -11.89
C PHE A 322 12.28 -7.40 -12.59
N ARG A 323 11.38 -6.54 -12.16
CA ARG A 323 10.04 -6.38 -12.72
C ARG A 323 10.08 -6.03 -14.21
N SER A 324 10.93 -5.11 -14.63
CA SER A 324 11.05 -4.75 -16.06
C SER A 324 11.68 -5.87 -16.88
N ARG A 325 12.69 -6.56 -16.35
CA ARG A 325 13.37 -7.67 -17.05
C ARG A 325 12.55 -8.96 -17.09
N LEU A 326 11.78 -9.26 -16.03
CA LEU A 326 10.83 -10.38 -16.06
C LEU A 326 9.72 -10.16 -17.09
N TYR A 327 9.35 -8.91 -17.35
CA TYR A 327 8.41 -8.58 -18.42
C TYR A 327 8.96 -8.93 -19.80
N ASP A 328 10.22 -8.61 -20.07
CA ASP A 328 10.89 -8.99 -21.35
C ASP A 328 11.02 -10.50 -21.52
N LEU A 329 11.10 -11.25 -20.41
CA LEU A 329 11.20 -12.71 -20.38
C LEU A 329 9.84 -13.43 -20.40
N CYS A 330 8.80 -12.81 -19.81
CA CYS A 330 7.45 -13.38 -19.67
C CYS A 330 6.40 -12.70 -20.55
N GLY A 331 6.79 -11.65 -21.29
CA GLY A 331 5.92 -10.98 -22.24
C GLY A 331 5.45 -11.96 -23.31
N PRO A 332 4.21 -11.82 -23.83
CA PRO A 332 3.75 -12.65 -24.93
C PRO A 332 4.75 -12.52 -26.08
N SER A 333 5.34 -13.64 -26.44
CA SER A 333 6.11 -13.76 -27.68
C SER A 333 5.30 -13.17 -28.83
N ALA A 334 5.85 -12.17 -29.49
CA ALA A 334 5.27 -11.46 -30.62
C ALA A 334 4.81 -12.41 -31.72
#